data_ebdc0a0ed50c3a7c51744dab222b4e83
#
_entry.id   ebdc0a0ed50c3a7c51744dab222b4e83
#
_cell.length_a   1.000
_cell.length_b   1.000
_cell.length_c   1.000
_cell.angle_alpha   90.00
_cell.angle_beta   90.00
_cell.angle_gamma   90.00
#
_symmetry.space_group_name_H-M   'P 1'
#
loop_
_entity.id
_entity.type
_entity.pdbx_description
1 polymer ?
#
loop_
_entity_poly.entity_id
_entity_poly.type
_entity_poly.pdbx_seq_one_letter_code
_entity_poly.pdbx_strand_id
1 'polypeptide(L)'
;MKAAEEATNVHIEWVEIPASGWKEKINIMFSTDSLPDAIIGAVDMAKNYEQLAELDEMLKEYAPNTTAFFESRDDYPTALYSPDGKIHTLPTGDEAIQNIIDSQLWINQKWLDNLGLQMPTTIDEFKEVLIAFRDKDPNGNGKADEIPFTFRDAWGWGGTIENLFGPFGVLETASHVFTKDGKVTFSAAEQGYYDALEWMNGLYKEGLFDKEAFTLSGDQYASRGAAGDNLGVVAGYRANEAGVVNETDYRAVPVLKGKDGTQ
;
A
#
# COMPACT_ATOMS: atom_id res chain seq x y z
N MET A 1 12.57 12.99 18.99
CA MET A 1 12.77 14.40 18.66
C MET A 1 13.57 15.12 19.75
N LYS A 2 13.08 15.22 20.97
CA LYS A 2 13.81 15.89 22.07
C LYS A 2 15.25 15.39 22.27
N ALA A 3 15.48 14.09 22.16
CA ALA A 3 16.81 13.50 22.23
C ALA A 3 17.75 13.95 21.07
N ALA A 4 17.21 14.21 19.88
CA ALA A 4 17.99 14.71 18.76
C ALA A 4 18.37 16.18 18.96
N GLU A 5 17.46 17.00 19.48
CA GLU A 5 17.76 18.41 19.85
C GLU A 5 18.84 18.48 20.93
N GLU A 6 18.73 17.63 21.95
CA GLU A 6 19.74 17.56 23.03
C GLU A 6 21.11 17.09 22.49
N ALA A 7 21.16 16.18 21.56
CA ALA A 7 22.39 15.64 20.99
C ALA A 7 23.08 16.62 20.02
N THR A 8 22.29 17.40 19.27
CA THR A 8 22.79 18.30 18.21
C THR A 8 22.86 19.77 18.65
N ASN A 9 22.24 20.13 19.78
CA ASN A 9 22.01 21.49 20.22
C ASN A 9 21.29 22.36 19.16
N VAL A 10 20.45 21.75 18.37
CA VAL A 10 19.60 22.39 17.34
C VAL A 10 18.16 22.28 17.78
N HIS A 11 17.49 23.43 17.95
CA HIS A 11 16.04 23.45 18.16
C HIS A 11 15.27 23.36 16.86
N ILE A 12 14.22 22.52 16.82
CA ILE A 12 13.42 22.28 15.63
C ILE A 12 11.98 22.73 15.87
N GLU A 13 11.53 23.71 15.12
CA GLU A 13 10.12 24.10 15.06
C GLU A 13 9.38 23.26 14.01
N TRP A 14 8.49 22.39 14.47
CA TRP A 14 7.77 21.47 13.60
C TRP A 14 6.52 22.10 13.03
N VAL A 15 6.37 22.04 11.69
CA VAL A 15 5.14 22.35 10.98
C VAL A 15 4.51 21.06 10.52
N GLU A 16 3.49 20.59 11.21
CA GLU A 16 2.78 19.36 10.87
C GLU A 16 1.71 19.62 9.79
N ILE A 17 1.75 18.83 8.73
CA ILE A 17 0.78 18.92 7.63
C ILE A 17 0.06 17.57 7.54
N PRO A 18 -1.28 17.53 7.67
CA PRO A 18 -2.05 16.32 7.47
C PRO A 18 -1.82 15.73 6.06
N ALA A 19 -1.78 14.39 5.95
CA ALA A 19 -1.54 13.71 4.68
C ALA A 19 -2.54 14.13 3.58
N SER A 20 -3.80 14.36 3.93
CA SER A 20 -4.85 14.83 3.02
C SER A 20 -4.59 16.22 2.43
N GLY A 21 -3.84 17.08 3.12
CA GLY A 21 -3.49 18.43 2.69
C GLY A 21 -2.06 18.54 2.15
N TRP A 22 -1.26 17.47 2.19
CA TRP A 22 0.17 17.52 1.89
C TRP A 22 0.48 18.09 0.51
N LYS A 23 -0.10 17.52 -0.54
CA LYS A 23 0.15 17.90 -1.93
C LYS A 23 -0.16 19.38 -2.21
N GLU A 24 -1.28 19.86 -1.71
CA GLU A 24 -1.68 21.27 -1.88
C GLU A 24 -0.73 22.19 -1.13
N LYS A 25 -0.44 21.90 0.13
CA LYS A 25 0.41 22.73 0.98
C LYS A 25 1.83 22.84 0.42
N ILE A 26 2.42 21.71 0.01
CA ILE A 26 3.77 21.69 -0.60
C ILE A 26 3.80 22.50 -1.89
N ASN A 27 2.81 22.36 -2.78
CA ASN A 27 2.76 23.15 -4.01
C ASN A 27 2.67 24.66 -3.72
N ILE A 28 1.92 25.07 -2.69
CA ILE A 28 1.85 26.49 -2.28
C ILE A 28 3.21 26.94 -1.78
N MET A 29 3.90 26.19 -0.93
CA MET A 29 5.20 26.55 -0.37
C MET A 29 6.24 26.77 -1.47
N PHE A 30 6.33 25.89 -2.46
CA PHE A 30 7.21 26.04 -3.62
C PHE A 30 6.81 27.21 -4.52
N SER A 31 5.53 27.43 -4.78
CA SER A 31 5.06 28.51 -5.65
C SER A 31 5.21 29.92 -5.04
N THR A 32 5.26 30.00 -3.73
CA THR A 32 5.40 31.26 -2.99
C THR A 32 6.81 31.50 -2.44
N ASP A 33 7.75 30.62 -2.74
CA ASP A 33 9.13 30.65 -2.23
C ASP A 33 9.18 30.77 -0.69
N SER A 34 8.24 30.09 -0.01
CA SER A 34 8.15 30.07 1.46
C SER A 34 8.47 28.69 2.01
N LEU A 35 9.66 28.20 1.69
CA LEU A 35 10.15 26.91 2.11
C LEU A 35 10.70 26.94 3.54
N PRO A 36 10.52 25.89 4.34
CA PRO A 36 11.24 25.71 5.60
C PRO A 36 12.69 25.28 5.34
N ASP A 37 13.50 25.20 6.37
CA ASP A 37 14.89 24.73 6.27
C ASP A 37 14.98 23.27 5.82
N ALA A 38 14.00 22.44 6.16
CA ALA A 38 13.93 21.04 5.75
C ALA A 38 12.48 20.56 5.56
N ILE A 39 12.27 19.64 4.62
CA ILE A 39 10.99 19.01 4.34
C ILE A 39 11.15 17.50 4.50
N ILE A 40 10.32 16.89 5.35
CA ILE A 40 10.23 15.42 5.48
C ILE A 40 8.93 14.97 4.82
N GLY A 41 9.04 14.36 3.65
CA GLY A 41 7.90 13.87 2.88
C GLY A 41 8.14 13.90 1.38
N ALA A 42 7.15 13.42 0.61
CA ALA A 42 7.25 13.36 -0.84
C ALA A 42 7.19 14.75 -1.48
N VAL A 43 8.18 15.06 -2.29
CA VAL A 43 8.27 16.27 -3.12
C VAL A 43 8.41 15.87 -4.58
N ASP A 44 7.71 16.55 -5.49
CA ASP A 44 7.87 16.37 -6.93
C ASP A 44 9.24 16.93 -7.36
N MET A 45 10.25 16.08 -7.34
CA MET A 45 11.63 16.46 -7.65
C MET A 45 11.81 16.90 -9.09
N ALA A 46 11.06 16.33 -10.05
CA ALA A 46 11.16 16.72 -11.44
C ALA A 46 10.81 18.20 -11.67
N LYS A 47 9.99 18.78 -10.78
CA LYS A 47 9.56 20.19 -10.88
C LYS A 47 10.30 21.14 -9.95
N ASN A 48 10.77 20.63 -8.81
CA ASN A 48 11.13 21.51 -7.71
C ASN A 48 12.61 21.45 -7.27
N TYR A 49 13.43 20.58 -7.89
CA TYR A 49 14.81 20.37 -7.45
C TYR A 49 15.65 21.66 -7.47
N GLU A 50 15.42 22.56 -8.43
CA GLU A 50 16.15 23.82 -8.56
C GLU A 50 15.96 24.78 -7.37
N GLN A 51 14.91 24.60 -6.57
CA GLN A 51 14.64 25.39 -5.38
C GLN A 51 15.20 24.76 -4.09
N LEU A 52 15.84 23.60 -4.22
CA LEU A 52 16.45 22.87 -3.10
C LEU A 52 17.98 23.02 -3.13
N ALA A 53 18.59 22.91 -1.98
CA ALA A 53 20.04 22.99 -1.84
C ALA A 53 20.73 21.81 -2.55
N GLU A 54 21.89 22.07 -3.16
CA GLU A 54 22.80 21.03 -3.66
C GLU A 54 23.52 20.39 -2.47
N LEU A 55 23.44 19.09 -2.33
CA LEU A 55 23.92 18.36 -1.17
C LEU A 55 25.25 17.60 -1.39
N ASP A 56 25.75 17.50 -2.62
CA ASP A 56 26.89 16.66 -2.99
C ASP A 56 28.12 16.88 -2.10
N GLU A 57 28.57 18.13 -1.97
CA GLU A 57 29.74 18.43 -1.15
C GLU A 57 29.43 18.38 0.34
N MET A 58 28.22 18.76 0.73
CA MET A 58 27.79 18.72 2.12
C MET A 58 27.71 17.28 2.64
N LEU A 59 27.26 16.34 1.82
CA LEU A 59 27.20 14.92 2.18
C LEU A 59 28.59 14.34 2.39
N LYS A 60 29.56 14.68 1.55
CA LYS A 60 30.94 14.22 1.71
C LYS A 60 31.59 14.74 2.98
N GLU A 61 31.33 16.02 3.31
CA GLU A 61 31.96 16.67 4.46
C GLU A 61 31.27 16.32 5.78
N TYR A 62 29.94 16.36 5.82
CA TYR A 62 29.18 16.26 7.08
C TYR A 62 28.45 14.95 7.28
N ALA A 63 28.29 14.13 6.25
CA ALA A 63 27.52 12.88 6.32
C ALA A 63 28.25 11.67 5.70
N PRO A 64 29.51 11.35 6.14
CA PRO A 64 30.28 10.29 5.53
C PRO A 64 29.64 8.91 5.64
N ASN A 65 28.87 8.62 6.69
CA ASN A 65 28.15 7.37 6.84
C ASN A 65 27.00 7.23 5.82
N THR A 66 26.28 8.33 5.54
CA THR A 66 25.22 8.37 4.52
C THR A 66 25.81 8.18 3.13
N THR A 67 26.92 8.84 2.85
CA THR A 67 27.65 8.69 1.58
C THR A 67 28.09 7.24 1.38
N ALA A 68 28.72 6.63 2.38
CA ALA A 68 29.14 5.23 2.32
C ALA A 68 27.96 4.26 2.14
N PHE A 69 26.80 4.54 2.75
CA PHE A 69 25.59 3.77 2.56
C PHE A 69 25.09 3.85 1.10
N PHE A 70 25.04 5.04 0.53
CA PHE A 70 24.63 5.21 -0.88
C PHE A 70 25.59 4.52 -1.86
N GLU A 71 26.89 4.60 -1.61
CA GLU A 71 27.94 3.94 -2.42
C GLU A 71 27.90 2.41 -2.31
N SER A 72 27.34 1.86 -1.24
CA SER A 72 27.25 0.41 -1.04
C SER A 72 26.14 -0.26 -1.85
N ARG A 73 25.31 0.51 -2.57
CA ARG A 73 24.12 0.01 -3.26
C ARG A 73 24.08 0.47 -4.70
N ASP A 74 23.89 -0.47 -5.61
CA ASP A 74 23.84 -0.21 -7.06
C ASP A 74 22.54 0.48 -7.53
N ASP A 75 21.46 0.39 -6.73
CA ASP A 75 20.15 0.95 -7.05
C ASP A 75 20.01 2.44 -6.67
N TYR A 76 20.77 2.91 -5.69
CA TYR A 76 20.68 4.29 -5.22
C TYR A 76 21.07 5.37 -6.23
N PRO A 77 22.07 5.21 -7.09
CA PRO A 77 22.43 6.23 -8.06
C PRO A 77 21.26 6.68 -8.95
N THR A 78 20.35 5.74 -9.28
CA THR A 78 19.18 6.06 -10.11
C THR A 78 18.13 6.90 -9.37
N ALA A 79 17.99 6.71 -8.05
CA ALA A 79 17.00 7.40 -7.22
C ALA A 79 17.54 8.69 -6.59
N LEU A 80 18.86 8.83 -6.51
CA LEU A 80 19.53 9.89 -5.77
C LEU A 80 19.69 11.18 -6.59
N TYR A 81 19.99 11.04 -7.89
CA TYR A 81 20.31 12.20 -8.72
C TYR A 81 19.07 12.82 -9.36
N SER A 82 18.98 14.14 -9.23
CA SER A 82 17.99 14.96 -9.92
C SER A 82 18.34 15.11 -11.44
N PRO A 83 17.45 15.67 -12.27
CA PRO A 83 17.70 15.82 -13.70
C PRO A 83 18.97 16.57 -14.10
N ASP A 84 19.48 17.42 -13.22
CA ASP A 84 20.75 18.16 -13.39
C ASP A 84 22.00 17.33 -13.02
N GLY A 85 21.81 16.10 -12.56
CA GLY A 85 22.90 15.21 -12.14
C GLY A 85 23.43 15.48 -10.75
N LYS A 86 22.70 16.24 -9.91
CA LYS A 86 23.09 16.57 -8.54
C LYS A 86 22.13 15.99 -7.52
N ILE A 87 22.55 15.97 -6.27
CA ILE A 87 21.78 15.47 -5.14
C ILE A 87 21.10 16.65 -4.45
N HIS A 88 19.78 16.66 -4.40
CA HIS A 88 18.96 17.69 -3.73
C HIS A 88 18.11 17.12 -2.60
N THR A 89 18.04 15.78 -2.46
CA THR A 89 17.28 15.12 -1.41
C THR A 89 18.04 13.95 -0.83
N LEU A 90 17.64 13.55 0.36
CA LEU A 90 18.09 12.31 1.00
C LEU A 90 16.95 11.30 0.91
N PRO A 91 17.02 10.32 0.02
CA PRO A 91 16.03 9.28 -0.06
C PRO A 91 16.06 8.42 1.20
N THR A 92 14.91 7.95 1.63
CA THR A 92 14.83 6.91 2.64
C THR A 92 15.07 5.55 2.00
N GLY A 93 15.80 4.67 2.68
CA GLY A 93 16.00 3.29 2.27
C GLY A 93 15.42 2.35 3.32
N ASP A 94 14.77 1.30 2.85
CA ASP A 94 14.25 0.25 3.71
C ASP A 94 14.59 -1.11 3.11
N GLU A 95 15.22 -1.96 3.90
CA GLU A 95 15.57 -3.35 3.52
C GLU A 95 14.57 -4.36 4.09
N ALA A 96 13.51 -3.89 4.75
CA ALA A 96 12.50 -4.77 5.27
C ALA A 96 11.71 -5.42 4.14
N ILE A 97 11.79 -6.76 4.04
CA ILE A 97 11.15 -7.52 2.96
C ILE A 97 9.64 -7.30 2.89
N GLN A 98 9.00 -7.03 4.02
CA GLN A 98 7.57 -6.71 4.08
C GLN A 98 7.21 -5.40 3.35
N ASN A 99 8.16 -4.49 3.17
CA ASN A 99 7.93 -3.23 2.46
C ASN A 99 8.12 -3.36 0.94
N ILE A 100 8.65 -4.51 0.48
CA ILE A 100 8.73 -4.88 -0.93
C ILE A 100 7.38 -5.46 -1.40
N ILE A 101 6.60 -6.01 -0.48
CA ILE A 101 5.27 -6.56 -0.73
C ILE A 101 4.24 -5.48 -0.41
N ASP A 102 3.73 -4.83 -1.43
CA ASP A 102 2.91 -3.63 -1.30
C ASP A 102 1.60 -3.88 -0.56
N SER A 103 0.89 -4.95 -0.87
CA SER A 103 -0.39 -5.29 -0.22
C SER A 103 -0.56 -6.80 -0.11
N GLN A 104 -1.24 -7.24 0.93
CA GLN A 104 -1.61 -8.64 1.13
C GLN A 104 -3.10 -8.74 1.43
N LEU A 105 -3.66 -9.91 1.15
CA LEU A 105 -5.00 -10.25 1.59
C LEU A 105 -4.90 -10.96 2.95
N TRP A 106 -5.65 -10.47 3.90
CA TRP A 106 -5.74 -11.03 5.24
C TRP A 106 -7.15 -11.57 5.47
N ILE A 107 -7.26 -12.86 5.79
CA ILE A 107 -8.54 -13.52 6.01
C ILE A 107 -8.75 -13.82 7.49
N ASN A 108 -9.96 -13.65 7.95
CA ASN A 108 -10.37 -13.97 9.32
C ASN A 108 -10.37 -15.51 9.50
N GLN A 109 -9.30 -16.04 10.08
CA GLN A 109 -9.12 -17.45 10.34
C GLN A 109 -10.17 -17.99 11.31
N LYS A 110 -10.55 -17.20 12.31
CA LYS A 110 -11.60 -17.58 13.26
C LYS A 110 -12.94 -17.83 12.56
N TRP A 111 -13.27 -17.03 11.54
CA TRP A 111 -14.47 -17.27 10.74
C TRP A 111 -14.37 -18.54 9.89
N LEU A 112 -13.20 -18.83 9.32
CA LEU A 112 -12.98 -20.10 8.63
C LEU A 112 -13.18 -21.27 9.59
N ASP A 113 -12.57 -21.21 10.77
CA ASP A 113 -12.66 -22.27 11.79
C ASP A 113 -14.11 -22.47 12.25
N ASN A 114 -14.85 -21.39 12.52
CA ASN A 114 -16.25 -21.44 12.96
C ASN A 114 -17.17 -22.08 11.91
N LEU A 115 -16.87 -21.88 10.62
CA LEU A 115 -17.64 -22.46 9.52
C LEU A 115 -17.10 -23.83 9.04
N GLY A 116 -15.99 -24.30 9.60
CA GLY A 116 -15.33 -25.55 9.19
C GLY A 116 -14.74 -25.46 7.77
N LEU A 117 -14.34 -24.27 7.33
CA LEU A 117 -13.75 -24.01 6.01
C LEU A 117 -12.22 -24.06 6.07
N GLN A 118 -11.59 -24.41 4.94
CA GLN A 118 -10.14 -24.36 4.78
C GLN A 118 -9.69 -23.02 4.21
N MET A 119 -8.40 -22.69 4.44
CA MET A 119 -7.75 -21.56 3.80
C MET A 119 -7.81 -21.71 2.27
N PRO A 120 -8.38 -20.73 1.52
CA PRO A 120 -8.48 -20.83 0.08
C PRO A 120 -7.11 -20.73 -0.59
N THR A 121 -6.90 -21.50 -1.65
CA THR A 121 -5.68 -21.55 -2.46
C THR A 121 -5.93 -21.23 -3.93
N THR A 122 -7.20 -21.18 -4.34
CA THR A 122 -7.65 -20.86 -5.70
C THR A 122 -8.68 -19.75 -5.68
N ILE A 123 -8.88 -19.06 -6.82
CA ILE A 123 -9.91 -18.01 -6.94
C ILE A 123 -11.33 -18.57 -6.77
N ASP A 124 -11.55 -19.83 -7.14
CA ASP A 124 -12.87 -20.47 -6.97
C ASP A 124 -13.13 -20.79 -5.49
N GLU A 125 -12.16 -21.37 -4.77
CA GLU A 125 -12.25 -21.58 -3.32
C GLU A 125 -12.40 -20.25 -2.56
N PHE A 126 -11.67 -19.22 -2.98
CA PHE A 126 -11.78 -17.88 -2.38
C PHE A 126 -13.20 -17.33 -2.52
N LYS A 127 -13.79 -17.44 -3.73
CA LYS A 127 -15.18 -17.03 -3.95
C LYS A 127 -16.15 -17.82 -3.06
N GLU A 128 -15.99 -19.14 -2.95
CA GLU A 128 -16.85 -19.96 -2.07
C GLU A 128 -16.76 -19.56 -0.60
N VAL A 129 -15.57 -19.22 -0.12
CA VAL A 129 -15.36 -18.69 1.23
C VAL A 129 -16.08 -17.36 1.42
N LEU A 130 -15.96 -16.42 0.46
CA LEU A 130 -16.66 -15.13 0.53
C LEU A 130 -18.18 -15.30 0.54
N ILE A 131 -18.72 -16.24 -0.24
CA ILE A 131 -20.15 -16.58 -0.21
C ILE A 131 -20.56 -17.09 1.17
N ALA A 132 -19.75 -17.99 1.75
CA ALA A 132 -20.02 -18.51 3.07
C ALA A 132 -19.96 -17.41 4.15
N PHE A 133 -19.04 -16.47 4.04
CA PHE A 133 -18.95 -15.33 4.96
C PHE A 133 -20.18 -14.41 4.84
N ARG A 134 -20.70 -14.20 3.64
CA ARG A 134 -21.92 -13.41 3.41
C ARG A 134 -23.20 -14.09 3.93
N ASP A 135 -23.34 -15.39 3.67
CA ASP A 135 -24.61 -16.11 3.82
C ASP A 135 -24.78 -16.79 5.19
N LYS A 136 -23.69 -16.96 5.91
CA LYS A 136 -23.67 -17.60 7.23
C LYS A 136 -23.27 -16.55 8.28
N ASP A 137 -23.52 -16.84 9.53
CA ASP A 137 -23.14 -16.00 10.67
C ASP A 137 -21.79 -16.48 11.26
N PRO A 138 -20.64 -16.14 10.62
CA PRO A 138 -19.34 -16.64 11.03
C PRO A 138 -18.85 -16.07 12.36
N ASN A 139 -19.34 -14.88 12.75
CA ASN A 139 -19.01 -14.24 14.01
C ASN A 139 -19.94 -14.67 15.15
N GLY A 140 -21.08 -15.33 14.84
CA GLY A 140 -22.04 -15.87 15.81
C GLY A 140 -22.86 -14.83 16.53
N ASN A 141 -23.03 -13.62 15.95
CA ASN A 141 -23.74 -12.51 16.60
C ASN A 141 -25.23 -12.48 16.30
N GLY A 142 -25.73 -13.33 15.41
CA GLY A 142 -27.13 -13.45 14.99
C GLY A 142 -27.61 -12.31 14.09
N LYS A 143 -26.70 -11.56 13.45
CA LYS A 143 -27.01 -10.45 12.53
C LYS A 143 -26.40 -10.75 11.17
N ALA A 144 -26.97 -10.18 10.13
CA ALA A 144 -26.41 -10.19 8.78
C ALA A 144 -25.66 -8.88 8.55
N ASP A 145 -24.52 -8.71 9.23
CA ASP A 145 -23.70 -7.50 9.19
C ASP A 145 -22.26 -7.76 8.70
N GLU A 146 -22.02 -8.97 8.18
CA GLU A 146 -20.75 -9.38 7.64
C GLU A 146 -20.42 -8.63 6.35
N ILE A 147 -19.17 -8.18 6.27
CA ILE A 147 -18.53 -7.67 5.05
C ILE A 147 -17.53 -8.74 4.59
N PRO A 148 -17.87 -9.53 3.55
CA PRO A 148 -17.02 -10.65 3.15
C PRO A 148 -15.61 -10.24 2.77
N PHE A 149 -15.48 -9.14 1.98
CA PHE A 149 -14.19 -8.58 1.60
C PHE A 149 -14.26 -7.06 1.48
N THR A 150 -13.39 -6.38 2.20
CA THR A 150 -13.21 -4.93 2.09
C THR A 150 -11.78 -4.58 1.72
N PHE A 151 -11.63 -3.50 0.96
CA PHE A 151 -10.38 -2.91 0.52
C PHE A 151 -10.58 -1.42 0.30
N ARG A 152 -9.53 -0.70 -0.01
CA ARG A 152 -9.63 0.69 -0.47
C ARG A 152 -8.97 0.84 -1.84
N ASP A 153 -9.62 1.56 -2.73
CA ASP A 153 -9.09 1.87 -4.05
C ASP A 153 -8.21 3.13 -4.06
N ALA A 154 -8.08 3.79 -2.94
CA ALA A 154 -7.23 4.96 -2.81
C ALA A 154 -5.77 4.51 -2.68
N TRP A 155 -5.13 4.43 -3.82
CA TRP A 155 -3.73 4.20 -4.10
C TRP A 155 -2.75 4.73 -3.05
N GLY A 156 -1.62 4.10 -3.01
CA GLY A 156 -0.40 4.67 -2.50
C GLY A 156 0.21 3.97 -1.33
N TRP A 157 -0.44 3.09 -0.57
CA TRP A 157 0.20 2.37 0.55
C TRP A 157 -0.75 1.32 1.12
N GLY A 158 -0.77 0.13 0.50
CA GLY A 158 -1.54 -1.02 0.99
C GLY A 158 -3.06 -0.85 0.88
N GLY A 159 -3.77 -1.93 1.04
CA GLY A 159 -5.23 -1.95 1.05
C GLY A 159 -5.90 -2.10 -0.30
N THR A 160 -5.14 -2.34 -1.35
CA THR A 160 -5.58 -2.44 -2.74
C THR A 160 -5.78 -3.89 -3.20
N ILE A 161 -6.31 -4.06 -4.39
CA ILE A 161 -6.72 -5.37 -4.93
C ILE A 161 -5.78 -5.92 -6.02
N GLU A 162 -4.58 -5.34 -6.20
CA GLU A 162 -3.61 -5.75 -7.22
C GLU A 162 -3.26 -7.23 -7.14
N ASN A 163 -3.27 -7.81 -5.95
CA ASN A 163 -3.03 -9.24 -5.75
C ASN A 163 -4.05 -10.16 -6.43
N LEU A 164 -5.22 -9.65 -6.81
CA LEU A 164 -6.25 -10.42 -7.49
C LEU A 164 -6.03 -10.55 -9.00
N PHE A 165 -5.03 -9.87 -9.56
CA PHE A 165 -4.68 -9.98 -10.99
C PHE A 165 -3.71 -11.13 -11.27
N GLY A 166 -2.87 -11.51 -10.29
CA GLY A 166 -1.91 -12.60 -10.44
C GLY A 166 -2.51 -13.92 -10.94
N PRO A 167 -3.66 -14.39 -10.41
CA PRO A 167 -4.34 -15.59 -10.88
C PRO A 167 -4.75 -15.58 -12.37
N PHE A 168 -4.72 -14.41 -12.99
CA PHE A 168 -5.00 -14.21 -14.43
C PHE A 168 -3.73 -13.95 -15.25
N GLY A 169 -2.54 -14.17 -14.64
CA GLY A 169 -1.25 -14.02 -15.30
C GLY A 169 -0.77 -12.58 -15.50
N VAL A 170 -1.34 -11.63 -14.77
CA VAL A 170 -1.00 -10.22 -14.87
C VAL A 170 -0.33 -9.74 -13.58
N LEU A 171 0.85 -9.15 -13.71
CA LEU A 171 1.47 -8.40 -12.63
C LEU A 171 0.91 -6.98 -12.66
N GLU A 172 0.05 -6.67 -11.71
CA GLU A 172 -0.56 -5.35 -11.59
C GLU A 172 0.21 -4.46 -10.63
N THR A 173 0.27 -3.18 -10.95
CA THR A 173 0.89 -2.13 -10.15
C THR A 173 0.04 -0.87 -10.18
N ALA A 174 0.20 0.02 -9.23
CA ALA A 174 -0.52 1.31 -9.19
C ALA A 174 -0.33 2.19 -10.44
N SER A 175 0.73 1.98 -11.22
CA SER A 175 0.99 2.70 -12.49
C SER A 175 0.53 1.93 -13.73
N HIS A 176 0.00 0.72 -13.58
CA HIS A 176 -0.30 -0.22 -14.65
C HIS A 176 0.91 -0.57 -15.54
N VAL A 177 2.11 -0.39 -15.03
CA VAL A 177 3.35 -0.61 -15.79
C VAL A 177 4.26 -1.56 -15.02
N PHE A 178 4.73 -2.59 -15.70
CA PHE A 178 5.72 -3.53 -15.16
C PHE A 178 6.72 -3.96 -16.24
N THR A 179 7.78 -4.64 -15.84
CA THR A 179 8.78 -5.17 -16.77
C THR A 179 8.61 -6.68 -16.88
N LYS A 180 8.41 -7.17 -18.10
CA LYS A 180 8.35 -8.59 -18.44
C LYS A 180 9.38 -8.90 -19.53
N ASP A 181 10.25 -9.85 -19.30
CA ASP A 181 11.30 -10.26 -20.26
C ASP A 181 12.15 -9.07 -20.77
N GLY A 182 12.48 -8.13 -19.89
CA GLY A 182 13.24 -6.92 -20.21
C GLY A 182 12.48 -5.86 -21.02
N LYS A 183 11.17 -6.00 -21.17
CA LYS A 183 10.31 -5.04 -21.86
C LYS A 183 9.30 -4.41 -20.90
N VAL A 184 9.12 -3.11 -21.06
CA VAL A 184 8.05 -2.39 -20.35
C VAL A 184 6.71 -2.82 -20.94
N THR A 185 5.82 -3.26 -20.07
CA THR A 185 4.48 -3.77 -20.42
C THR A 185 3.43 -2.94 -19.69
N PHE A 186 2.35 -2.62 -20.36
CA PHE A 186 1.19 -1.95 -19.79
C PHE A 186 0.13 -3.00 -19.43
N SER A 187 -0.07 -3.26 -18.14
CA SER A 187 -0.92 -4.35 -17.63
C SER A 187 -2.36 -4.25 -18.12
N ALA A 188 -2.92 -3.04 -18.16
CA ALA A 188 -4.30 -2.82 -18.59
C ALA A 188 -4.56 -3.11 -20.09
N ALA A 189 -3.52 -3.40 -20.89
CA ALA A 189 -3.65 -3.88 -22.26
C ALA A 189 -3.66 -5.42 -22.39
N GLU A 190 -3.37 -6.13 -21.29
CA GLU A 190 -3.32 -7.59 -21.28
C GLU A 190 -4.74 -8.20 -21.17
N GLN A 191 -4.99 -9.32 -21.86
CA GLN A 191 -6.28 -10.01 -21.78
C GLN A 191 -6.60 -10.44 -20.34
N GLY A 192 -5.61 -10.94 -19.61
CA GLY A 192 -5.79 -11.34 -18.21
C GLY A 192 -6.23 -10.20 -17.29
N TYR A 193 -5.90 -8.96 -17.61
CA TYR A 193 -6.42 -7.79 -16.90
C TYR A 193 -7.94 -7.66 -17.03
N TYR A 194 -8.45 -7.78 -18.26
CA TYR A 194 -9.88 -7.78 -18.51
C TYR A 194 -10.60 -8.95 -17.81
N ASP A 195 -10.03 -10.15 -17.89
CA ASP A 195 -10.59 -11.36 -17.27
C ASP A 195 -10.64 -11.22 -15.73
N ALA A 196 -9.61 -10.63 -15.13
CA ALA A 196 -9.59 -10.30 -13.70
C ALA A 196 -10.69 -9.31 -13.32
N LEU A 197 -10.85 -8.23 -14.08
CA LEU A 197 -11.91 -7.24 -13.85
C LEU A 197 -13.31 -7.84 -14.02
N GLU A 198 -13.50 -8.70 -15.00
CA GLU A 198 -14.79 -9.39 -15.21
C GLU A 198 -15.12 -10.29 -14.02
N TRP A 199 -14.15 -11.05 -13.52
CA TRP A 199 -14.30 -11.90 -12.34
C TRP A 199 -14.61 -11.05 -11.09
N MET A 200 -13.85 -9.98 -10.84
CA MET A 200 -14.08 -9.08 -9.70
C MET A 200 -15.44 -8.38 -9.79
N ASN A 201 -15.88 -7.98 -10.99
CA ASN A 201 -17.21 -7.42 -11.19
C ASN A 201 -18.30 -8.45 -10.85
N GLY A 202 -18.07 -9.74 -11.12
CA GLY A 202 -18.94 -10.82 -10.65
C GLY A 202 -19.04 -10.84 -9.12
N LEU A 203 -17.93 -10.80 -8.42
CA LEU A 203 -17.91 -10.75 -6.96
C LEU A 203 -18.65 -9.52 -6.41
N TYR A 204 -18.43 -8.35 -7.01
CA TYR A 204 -19.13 -7.13 -6.61
C TYR A 204 -20.65 -7.22 -6.80
N LYS A 205 -21.12 -7.72 -7.96
CA LYS A 205 -22.54 -7.91 -8.25
C LYS A 205 -23.22 -8.90 -7.30
N GLU A 206 -22.48 -9.91 -6.86
CA GLU A 206 -22.95 -10.88 -5.89
C GLU A 206 -22.90 -10.36 -4.44
N GLY A 207 -22.43 -9.13 -4.21
CA GLY A 207 -22.33 -8.53 -2.87
C GLY A 207 -21.24 -9.16 -2.00
N LEU A 208 -20.19 -9.70 -2.62
CA LEU A 208 -19.04 -10.29 -1.94
C LEU A 208 -17.96 -9.25 -1.63
N PHE A 209 -17.98 -8.10 -2.31
CA PHE A 209 -17.17 -6.93 -1.98
C PHE A 209 -17.99 -5.93 -1.16
N ASP A 210 -17.31 -5.24 -0.27
CA ASP A 210 -17.83 -4.05 0.39
C ASP A 210 -18.29 -3.04 -0.66
N LYS A 211 -19.55 -2.62 -0.60
CA LYS A 211 -20.16 -1.71 -1.57
C LYS A 211 -19.48 -0.34 -1.62
N GLU A 212 -18.86 0.05 -0.52
CA GLU A 212 -18.19 1.34 -0.37
C GLU A 212 -16.69 1.26 -0.68
N ALA A 213 -16.10 0.07 -0.90
CA ALA A 213 -14.67 -0.14 -1.04
C ALA A 213 -14.01 0.84 -2.02
N PHE A 214 -14.63 1.09 -3.18
CA PHE A 214 -14.12 2.00 -4.21
C PHE A 214 -14.19 3.50 -3.86
N THR A 215 -14.80 3.86 -2.74
CA THR A 215 -15.00 5.26 -2.32
C THR A 215 -14.49 5.55 -0.92
N LEU A 216 -13.98 4.54 -0.21
CA LEU A 216 -13.44 4.70 1.13
C LEU A 216 -12.19 5.59 1.12
N SER A 217 -12.19 6.62 1.96
CA SER A 217 -10.94 7.29 2.32
C SER A 217 -10.07 6.40 3.21
N GLY A 218 -8.78 6.74 3.36
CA GLY A 218 -7.89 6.03 4.29
C GLY A 218 -8.44 5.96 5.71
N ASP A 219 -8.97 7.07 6.23
CA ASP A 219 -9.53 7.14 7.58
C ASP A 219 -10.82 6.31 7.72
N GLN A 220 -11.66 6.30 6.68
CA GLN A 220 -12.86 5.46 6.65
C GLN A 220 -12.48 3.98 6.62
N TYR A 221 -11.48 3.61 5.83
CA TYR A 221 -10.97 2.24 5.80
C TYR A 221 -10.39 1.83 7.16
N ALA A 222 -9.55 2.67 7.76
CA ALA A 222 -8.94 2.42 9.07
C ALA A 222 -9.95 2.28 10.23
N SER A 223 -11.19 2.73 10.02
CA SER A 223 -12.28 2.59 10.99
C SER A 223 -13.32 1.52 10.62
N ARG A 224 -13.15 0.82 9.49
CA ARG A 224 -14.18 -0.10 8.94
C ARG A 224 -14.51 -1.24 9.89
N GLY A 225 -13.51 -1.81 10.56
CA GLY A 225 -13.69 -2.88 11.54
C GLY A 225 -14.03 -2.42 12.96
N ALA A 226 -14.13 -1.10 13.21
CA ALA A 226 -14.41 -0.58 14.55
C ALA A 226 -15.82 -0.91 15.07
N ALA A 227 -16.74 -1.29 14.18
CA ALA A 227 -18.10 -1.73 14.54
C ALA A 227 -18.13 -3.10 15.24
N GLY A 228 -17.06 -3.88 15.19
CA GLY A 228 -16.98 -5.19 15.77
C GLY A 228 -16.28 -6.21 14.87
N ASP A 229 -16.47 -7.51 15.16
CA ASP A 229 -15.95 -8.63 14.37
C ASP A 229 -16.84 -8.87 13.14
N ASN A 230 -16.80 -7.95 12.16
CA ASN A 230 -17.67 -7.93 10.99
C ASN A 230 -16.91 -7.99 9.64
N LEU A 231 -15.58 -8.12 9.65
CA LEU A 231 -14.77 -8.18 8.44
C LEU A 231 -14.23 -9.57 8.19
N GLY A 232 -14.48 -10.12 7.00
CA GLY A 232 -14.00 -11.45 6.58
C GLY A 232 -12.58 -11.39 6.00
N VAL A 233 -12.43 -10.69 4.86
CA VAL A 233 -11.15 -10.45 4.21
C VAL A 233 -10.88 -8.96 4.15
N VAL A 234 -9.64 -8.59 4.39
CA VAL A 234 -9.16 -7.20 4.27
C VAL A 234 -7.86 -7.17 3.46
N ALA A 235 -7.62 -6.07 2.75
CA ALA A 235 -6.37 -5.85 2.01
C ALA A 235 -5.49 -4.83 2.76
N GLY A 236 -4.18 -5.05 2.80
CA GLY A 236 -3.25 -4.13 3.44
C GLY A 236 -1.91 -4.77 3.79
N TYR A 237 -0.97 -3.99 4.31
CA TYR A 237 0.26 -4.52 4.90
C TYR A 237 -0.05 -5.40 6.12
N ARG A 238 -1.09 -5.02 6.86
CA ARG A 238 -1.57 -5.72 8.05
C ARG A 238 -3.09 -5.65 8.09
N ALA A 239 -3.71 -6.62 8.75
CA ALA A 239 -5.15 -6.65 8.91
C ALA A 239 -5.69 -5.45 9.71
N ASN A 240 -4.92 -4.92 10.66
CA ASN A 240 -5.33 -3.78 11.49
C ASN A 240 -5.48 -2.46 10.72
N GLU A 241 -4.99 -2.36 9.49
CA GLU A 241 -5.22 -1.18 8.65
C GLU A 241 -6.70 -0.94 8.34
N ALA A 242 -7.50 -1.99 8.31
CA ALA A 242 -8.96 -1.90 8.20
C ALA A 242 -9.67 -1.70 9.55
N GLY A 243 -8.92 -1.47 10.65
CA GLY A 243 -9.46 -1.27 11.98
C GLY A 243 -10.06 -2.52 12.63
N VAL A 244 -9.60 -3.73 12.24
CA VAL A 244 -10.10 -4.98 12.82
C VAL A 244 -9.90 -5.03 14.34
N VAL A 245 -10.86 -5.60 15.05
CA VAL A 245 -10.86 -5.64 16.52
C VAL A 245 -9.70 -6.47 17.06
N ASN A 246 -9.37 -7.58 16.40
CA ASN A 246 -8.30 -8.48 16.81
C ASN A 246 -7.50 -8.96 15.62
N GLU A 247 -6.35 -8.34 15.39
CA GLU A 247 -5.44 -8.68 14.28
C GLU A 247 -4.96 -10.13 14.36
N THR A 248 -4.85 -10.70 15.55
CA THR A 248 -4.37 -12.08 15.71
C THR A 248 -5.34 -13.15 15.19
N ASP A 249 -6.58 -12.79 14.91
CA ASP A 249 -7.56 -13.67 14.27
C ASP A 249 -7.35 -13.80 12.76
N TYR A 250 -6.50 -12.94 12.17
CA TYR A 250 -6.26 -12.90 10.73
C TYR A 250 -4.99 -13.65 10.32
N ARG A 251 -5.02 -14.21 9.12
CA ARG A 251 -3.87 -14.87 8.47
C ARG A 251 -3.75 -14.37 7.04
N ALA A 252 -2.51 -14.30 6.57
CA ALA A 252 -2.25 -13.97 5.17
C ALA A 252 -2.84 -15.04 4.26
N VAL A 253 -3.59 -14.62 3.25
CA VAL A 253 -4.05 -15.53 2.18
C VAL A 253 -2.84 -15.89 1.32
N PRO A 254 -2.61 -17.17 1.02
CA PRO A 254 -1.55 -17.56 0.10
C PRO A 254 -1.83 -16.99 -1.30
N VAL A 255 -0.79 -16.95 -2.14
CA VAL A 255 -1.00 -16.58 -3.55
C VAL A 255 -2.06 -17.50 -4.15
N LEU A 256 -3.16 -16.91 -4.59
CA LEU A 256 -4.26 -17.65 -5.18
C LEU A 256 -3.89 -18.13 -6.59
N LYS A 257 -4.38 -19.30 -6.96
CA LYS A 257 -4.23 -19.86 -8.30
C LYS A 257 -5.45 -19.60 -9.15
N GLY A 258 -5.22 -19.27 -10.40
CA GLY A 258 -6.25 -19.28 -11.45
C GLY A 258 -6.72 -20.69 -11.77
N LYS A 259 -7.72 -20.77 -12.65
CA LYS A 259 -8.35 -22.06 -13.07
C LYS A 259 -7.39 -23.02 -13.77
N ASP A 260 -6.37 -22.50 -14.42
CA ASP A 260 -5.31 -23.24 -15.11
C ASP A 260 -4.05 -23.45 -14.25
N GLY A 261 -4.07 -23.02 -12.99
CA GLY A 261 -2.95 -23.06 -12.08
C GLY A 261 -2.02 -21.85 -12.15
N THR A 262 -2.35 -20.82 -12.93
CA THR A 262 -1.61 -19.55 -13.01
C THR A 262 -1.60 -18.82 -11.63
N GLN A 263 -0.46 -18.19 -11.31
CA GLN A 263 -0.25 -17.44 -10.07
C GLN A 263 0.35 -16.07 -10.38
#